data_98e04060d9785cfb7f13ab038d721161
#
_entry.id   98e04060d9785cfb7f13ab038d721161
#
_cell.length_a   1.000
_cell.length_b   1.000
_cell.length_c   1.000
_cell.angle_alpha   90.00
_cell.angle_beta   90.00
_cell.angle_gamma   90.00
#
_symmetry.space_group_name_H-M   'P 1'
#
loop_
_entity.id
_entity.type
_entity.pdbx_description
1 polymer ?
#
loop_
_entity_poly.entity_id
_entity_poly.type
_entity_poly.pdbx_seq_one_letter_code
_entity_poly.pdbx_strand_id
1 'polypeptide(L)'
;MRHTALPRVRSIGAARAASTAAPAPGAARSTAATGGGAAGGPRHVGRRIAVLAACGVLAVGCAEAGTAGTDSAGGNGGASSPVKVGLLYSKTGPLAAYGKQYLEGFKAGLDYATKGTGKVDGHPIEFVEQDDAGDPAKAVSGAKELIGKGYKILAGSTASGVALQVAPFAAQNKVLFISGPAAADKVTALNKYTFRSGRQSYQDTLTAASFVGDAKGRKVTVLAQDSAFGQANVAAVKAVLGKEGATVDAVLAPPSATDLTPFATQAKAAKPDLLFVAWAGETASALWTSLNQQDVFSSTRVVTGLDLAASYPLFGPAGEKISFLNHYFAGAAGTDIEKAMTEAVAKGGGKPDIFTPDGFTAAQMVVHAVEANKGSADDTAALVKALEGWSFDGVKGHLTVRAEDHALLQPMFQVRLTGSGAAAKPTVEKVLPSEQVAPPVLAMVG
;
A
#
# COMPACT_ATOMS: atom_id res chain seq x y z
N MET A 1 -22.71 -44.54 -50.30
CA MET A 1 -22.77 -43.86 -51.62
C MET A 1 -23.61 -42.60 -51.49
N ARG A 2 -22.99 -41.48 -51.51
CA ARG A 2 -23.34 -40.18 -52.12
C ARG A 2 -22.34 -39.14 -51.59
N HIS A 3 -21.44 -38.79 -52.49
CA HIS A 3 -20.53 -37.66 -52.38
C HIS A 3 -21.31 -36.36 -52.53
N THR A 4 -21.04 -35.36 -51.72
CA THR A 4 -21.34 -33.95 -52.02
C THR A 4 -20.17 -33.08 -51.65
N ALA A 5 -19.79 -32.26 -52.65
CA ALA A 5 -18.56 -31.50 -52.74
C ALA A 5 -18.53 -30.21 -51.93
N LEU A 6 -17.33 -29.82 -51.54
CA LEU A 6 -16.97 -28.52 -50.97
C LEU A 6 -16.90 -27.43 -52.04
N PRO A 7 -17.30 -26.17 -51.78
CA PRO A 7 -17.01 -25.04 -52.68
C PRO A 7 -15.67 -24.38 -52.35
N ARG A 8 -14.96 -24.04 -53.43
CA ARG A 8 -13.66 -23.37 -53.52
C ARG A 8 -13.78 -21.90 -53.00
N VAL A 9 -12.81 -21.51 -52.20
CA VAL A 9 -12.53 -20.11 -51.81
C VAL A 9 -11.76 -19.42 -52.96
N ARG A 10 -12.29 -18.28 -53.44
CA ARG A 10 -11.59 -17.37 -54.38
C ARG A 10 -10.74 -16.38 -53.59
N SER A 11 -9.46 -16.30 -53.92
CA SER A 11 -8.52 -15.25 -53.53
C SER A 11 -8.88 -13.94 -54.21
N ILE A 12 -8.98 -12.84 -53.46
CA ILE A 12 -9.04 -11.47 -53.96
C ILE A 12 -7.82 -10.71 -53.44
N GLY A 13 -7.18 -10.04 -54.41
CA GLY A 13 -5.87 -9.46 -54.36
C GLY A 13 -5.63 -8.30 -53.40
N ALA A 14 -4.36 -8.11 -53.14
CA ALA A 14 -3.76 -7.02 -52.41
C ALA A 14 -3.89 -5.69 -53.16
N ALA A 15 -4.44 -4.66 -52.52
CA ALA A 15 -4.32 -3.27 -52.93
C ALA A 15 -3.28 -2.57 -52.02
N ARG A 16 -2.18 -2.15 -52.67
CA ARG A 16 -1.19 -1.22 -52.10
C ARG A 16 -1.83 0.17 -51.96
N ALA A 17 -1.80 0.71 -50.74
CA ALA A 17 -2.03 2.13 -50.53
C ALA A 17 -0.70 2.84 -50.27
N ALA A 18 -0.46 3.91 -50.99
CA ALA A 18 0.72 4.72 -51.00
C ALA A 18 0.79 5.62 -49.74
N SER A 19 1.99 5.70 -49.18
CA SER A 19 2.38 6.63 -48.11
C SER A 19 2.54 8.05 -48.70
N THR A 20 1.80 9.03 -48.17
CA THR A 20 2.12 10.46 -48.33
C THR A 20 2.53 11.00 -46.96
N ALA A 21 3.81 11.34 -46.84
CA ALA A 21 4.39 12.05 -45.73
C ALA A 21 4.01 13.53 -45.78
N ALA A 22 3.60 14.09 -44.65
CA ALA A 22 3.43 15.53 -44.43
C ALA A 22 4.64 16.09 -43.67
N PRO A 23 5.07 17.35 -43.93
CA PRO A 23 6.29 17.90 -43.39
C PRO A 23 6.14 18.51 -42.00
N ALA A 24 7.22 18.48 -41.20
CA ALA A 24 7.37 19.08 -39.91
C ALA A 24 7.39 20.62 -39.94
N PRO A 25 6.86 21.35 -38.95
CA PRO A 25 7.02 22.81 -38.85
C PRO A 25 8.36 23.18 -38.19
N GLY A 26 8.96 24.23 -38.81
CA GLY A 26 10.29 24.73 -38.56
C GLY A 26 10.50 25.43 -37.19
N ALA A 27 11.76 25.40 -36.79
CA ALA A 27 12.31 26.10 -35.65
C ALA A 27 12.32 27.62 -35.87
N ALA A 28 11.73 28.39 -34.96
CA ALA A 28 11.90 29.83 -34.90
C ALA A 28 13.10 30.17 -33.99
N ARG A 29 14.13 30.77 -34.63
CA ARG A 29 15.25 31.45 -33.95
C ARG A 29 14.76 32.79 -33.41
N SER A 30 14.96 33.05 -32.14
CA SER A 30 14.86 34.39 -31.56
C SER A 30 16.24 34.96 -31.37
N THR A 31 16.42 36.13 -31.96
CA THR A 31 17.61 36.97 -31.97
C THR A 31 17.76 37.76 -30.66
N ALA A 32 19.01 37.86 -30.24
CA ALA A 32 19.45 38.71 -29.13
C ALA A 32 19.30 40.20 -29.43
N ALA A 33 18.92 40.97 -28.42
CA ALA A 33 19.11 42.43 -28.39
C ALA A 33 19.87 42.83 -27.12
N THR A 34 21.01 43.43 -27.32
CA THR A 34 21.92 44.05 -26.37
C THR A 34 21.46 45.46 -26.02
N GLY A 35 21.72 45.88 -24.77
CA GLY A 35 21.69 47.23 -24.26
C GLY A 35 21.70 47.20 -22.70
N GLY A 36 22.67 47.56 -21.96
CA GLY A 36 23.56 48.70 -21.96
C GLY A 36 23.10 49.65 -20.84
N GLY A 37 23.85 49.77 -19.71
CA GLY A 37 23.58 50.83 -18.76
C GLY A 37 23.95 50.52 -17.32
N ALA A 38 24.93 51.07 -16.90
CA ALA A 38 25.92 51.29 -15.90
C ALA A 38 25.40 51.83 -14.54
N ALA A 39 26.27 51.62 -13.54
CA ALA A 39 26.65 52.45 -12.40
C ALA A 39 25.93 52.28 -11.05
N GLY A 40 26.77 52.03 -10.03
CA GLY A 40 26.54 52.51 -8.68
C GLY A 40 26.86 51.52 -7.55
N GLY A 41 28.13 51.36 -7.14
CA GLY A 41 28.44 50.87 -5.78
C GLY A 41 28.38 51.99 -4.74
N PRO A 42 28.48 51.69 -3.50
CA PRO A 42 29.78 51.75 -2.86
C PRO A 42 30.05 50.69 -1.76
N ARG A 43 31.34 50.52 -1.57
CA ARG A 43 32.13 49.89 -0.53
C ARG A 43 31.71 50.23 0.91
N HIS A 44 31.94 49.30 1.84
CA HIS A 44 32.66 49.42 3.11
C HIS A 44 32.41 48.15 3.94
N VAL A 45 33.33 47.56 4.49
CA VAL A 45 34.46 47.61 5.39
C VAL A 45 34.52 46.30 6.15
N GLY A 46 35.64 45.65 6.04
CA GLY A 46 35.98 44.41 6.74
C GLY A 46 36.24 44.64 8.24
N ARG A 47 36.09 43.54 8.97
CA ARG A 47 36.72 43.41 10.26
C ARG A 47 37.30 41.99 10.42
N ARG A 48 38.62 41.93 10.22
CA ARG A 48 39.46 40.81 10.63
C ARG A 48 39.65 40.95 12.15
N ILE A 49 39.51 39.88 12.90
CA ILE A 49 40.13 39.71 14.20
C ILE A 49 40.84 38.36 14.22
N ALA A 50 42.12 38.46 14.55
CA ALA A 50 43.10 37.41 14.52
C ALA A 50 43.12 36.59 15.83
N VAL A 51 43.39 35.33 15.72
CA VAL A 51 44.35 34.46 16.38
C VAL A 51 44.80 34.84 17.80
N LEU A 52 44.64 33.90 18.72
CA LEU A 52 45.67 33.67 19.77
C LEU A 52 45.68 32.16 20.10
N ALA A 53 46.79 31.54 19.73
CA ALA A 53 47.21 30.21 20.18
C ALA A 53 47.81 30.33 21.58
N ALA A 54 47.53 29.41 22.45
CA ALA A 54 48.31 29.19 23.66
C ALA A 54 48.61 27.69 23.79
N CYS A 55 49.87 27.39 23.55
CA CYS A 55 50.53 26.11 23.92
C CYS A 55 50.70 26.02 25.42
N GLY A 56 50.41 24.89 26.01
CA GLY A 56 50.80 24.55 27.38
C GLY A 56 51.24 23.10 27.42
N VAL A 57 52.52 22.92 27.74
CA VAL A 57 53.30 21.68 27.63
C VAL A 57 53.43 21.05 29.02
N LEU A 58 53.36 19.70 29.05
CA LEU A 58 54.01 18.71 29.93
C LEU A 58 53.79 18.73 31.45
N ALA A 59 53.35 17.56 31.96
CA ALA A 59 54.02 16.91 33.10
C ALA A 59 53.83 15.40 33.00
N VAL A 60 54.95 14.70 32.86
CA VAL A 60 55.18 13.26 33.01
C VAL A 60 55.23 12.97 34.50
N GLY A 61 54.51 11.95 34.97
CA GLY A 61 54.61 11.40 36.30
C GLY A 61 54.43 9.90 36.26
N CYS A 62 55.52 9.14 36.24
CA CYS A 62 55.57 7.73 36.56
C CYS A 62 55.53 7.54 38.08
N ALA A 63 54.68 6.64 38.58
CA ALA A 63 54.88 5.99 39.87
C ALA A 63 54.19 4.62 39.85
N GLU A 64 54.94 3.67 40.43
CA GLU A 64 54.87 2.22 40.41
C GLU A 64 53.67 1.59 41.12
N ALA A 65 53.42 0.38 40.66
CA ALA A 65 52.90 -0.85 41.27
C ALA A 65 52.32 -0.85 42.69
N GLY A 66 51.09 -1.35 42.78
CA GLY A 66 50.51 -1.82 44.00
C GLY A 66 49.37 -2.82 43.68
N THR A 67 49.63 -4.10 43.85
CA THR A 67 48.70 -5.22 43.77
C THR A 67 47.65 -5.14 44.87
N ALA A 68 46.37 -5.30 44.53
CA ALA A 68 45.40 -6.10 45.30
C ALA A 68 44.05 -6.13 44.56
N GLY A 69 43.59 -7.31 44.28
CA GLY A 69 42.31 -7.55 43.60
C GLY A 69 41.10 -7.18 44.45
N THR A 70 40.08 -6.78 43.74
CA THR A 70 38.70 -7.06 44.08
C THR A 70 37.91 -7.13 42.78
N ASP A 71 37.37 -8.30 42.52
CA ASP A 71 36.37 -8.56 41.51
C ASP A 71 35.21 -7.61 41.74
N SER A 72 35.10 -6.62 40.91
CA SER A 72 33.86 -5.90 40.65
C SER A 72 33.43 -6.26 39.24
N ALA A 73 32.62 -7.29 39.14
CA ALA A 73 31.80 -7.53 37.97
C ALA A 73 30.86 -6.35 37.78
N GLY A 74 31.38 -5.23 37.30
CA GLY A 74 30.65 -4.13 36.73
C GLY A 74 30.12 -4.63 35.39
N GLY A 75 28.90 -5.19 35.39
CA GLY A 75 28.18 -5.47 34.17
C GLY A 75 28.10 -4.15 33.38
N ASN A 76 28.96 -4.05 32.37
CA ASN A 76 28.86 -3.01 31.35
C ASN A 76 27.57 -3.34 30.59
N GLY A 77 26.44 -2.79 31.03
CA GLY A 77 25.18 -2.78 30.30
C GLY A 77 25.36 -2.01 28.98
N GLY A 78 26.15 -2.57 28.08
CA GLY A 78 26.27 -2.06 26.72
C GLY A 78 24.87 -1.98 26.14
N ALA A 79 24.44 -0.76 25.79
CA ALA A 79 23.17 -0.57 25.11
C ALA A 79 23.14 -1.49 23.88
N SER A 80 22.15 -2.39 23.85
CA SER A 80 21.98 -3.31 22.73
C SER A 80 21.79 -2.51 21.44
N SER A 81 22.43 -2.92 20.36
CA SER A 81 22.32 -2.23 19.06
C SER A 81 20.84 -2.19 18.60
N PRO A 82 20.34 -1.06 18.08
CA PRO A 82 18.96 -0.98 17.66
C PRO A 82 18.69 -1.82 16.41
N VAL A 83 17.49 -2.41 16.35
CA VAL A 83 16.93 -3.00 15.14
C VAL A 83 16.34 -1.87 14.29
N LYS A 84 16.81 -1.77 13.05
CA LYS A 84 16.45 -0.69 12.13
C LYS A 84 15.37 -1.14 11.16
N VAL A 85 14.25 -0.40 11.09
CA VAL A 85 13.14 -0.63 10.18
C VAL A 85 12.98 0.57 9.25
N GLY A 86 12.94 0.34 7.94
CA GLY A 86 12.63 1.37 6.95
C GLY A 86 11.13 1.36 6.64
N LEU A 87 10.41 2.45 6.95
CA LEU A 87 9.02 2.63 6.54
C LEU A 87 8.99 3.37 5.21
N LEU A 88 8.61 2.63 4.16
CA LEU A 88 8.51 3.13 2.79
C LEU A 88 7.04 3.24 2.41
N TYR A 89 6.48 4.44 2.42
CA TYR A 89 5.04 4.65 2.22
C TYR A 89 4.75 6.01 1.58
N SER A 90 3.54 6.21 1.06
CA SER A 90 3.12 7.47 0.47
C SER A 90 2.84 8.51 1.56
N LYS A 91 3.85 9.27 1.94
CA LYS A 91 3.73 10.41 2.85
C LYS A 91 3.15 11.63 2.14
N THR A 92 3.42 11.73 0.83
CA THR A 92 2.88 12.73 -0.09
C THR A 92 2.23 12.05 -1.29
N GLY A 93 1.61 12.83 -2.18
CA GLY A 93 0.97 12.34 -3.40
C GLY A 93 -0.46 11.81 -3.18
N PRO A 94 -1.06 11.21 -4.23
CA PRO A 94 -2.50 10.87 -4.26
C PRO A 94 -3.00 9.92 -3.17
N LEU A 95 -2.10 9.17 -2.53
CA LEU A 95 -2.41 8.20 -1.47
C LEU A 95 -1.91 8.64 -0.09
N ALA A 96 -1.56 9.92 0.09
CA ALA A 96 -0.99 10.43 1.35
C ALA A 96 -1.89 10.19 2.56
N ALA A 97 -3.20 10.32 2.40
CA ALA A 97 -4.15 10.05 3.48
C ALA A 97 -4.11 8.59 3.96
N TYR A 98 -3.92 7.63 3.04
CA TYR A 98 -3.77 6.22 3.36
C TYR A 98 -2.42 5.94 4.04
N GLY A 99 -1.35 6.56 3.53
CA GLY A 99 -0.01 6.46 4.12
C GLY A 99 0.04 6.98 5.54
N LYS A 100 -0.65 8.09 5.83
CA LYS A 100 -0.77 8.64 7.19
C LYS A 100 -1.38 7.62 8.15
N GLN A 101 -2.48 6.96 7.76
CA GLN A 101 -3.14 5.96 8.59
C GLN A 101 -2.26 4.73 8.83
N TYR A 102 -1.55 4.29 7.79
CA TYR A 102 -0.58 3.21 7.93
C TYR A 102 0.51 3.55 8.96
N LEU A 103 1.08 4.76 8.91
CA LEU A 103 2.06 5.22 9.89
C LEU A 103 1.50 5.29 11.32
N GLU A 104 0.29 5.84 11.49
CA GLU A 104 -0.38 5.91 12.80
C GLU A 104 -0.61 4.50 13.37
N GLY A 105 -1.05 3.59 12.51
CA GLY A 105 -1.20 2.18 12.86
C GLY A 105 0.12 1.51 13.22
N PHE A 106 1.18 1.74 12.45
CA PHE A 106 2.50 1.17 12.74
C PHE A 106 3.04 1.63 14.10
N LYS A 107 2.91 2.90 14.42
CA LYS A 107 3.32 3.44 15.73
C LYS A 107 2.51 2.81 16.87
N ALA A 108 1.20 2.72 16.72
CA ALA A 108 0.32 2.10 17.71
C ALA A 108 0.61 0.59 17.88
N GLY A 109 0.84 -0.11 16.77
CA GLY A 109 1.18 -1.53 16.77
C GLY A 109 2.56 -1.82 17.39
N LEU A 110 3.53 -0.94 17.17
CA LEU A 110 4.85 -1.06 17.80
C LEU A 110 4.76 -0.89 19.31
N ASP A 111 4.04 0.15 19.77
CA ASP A 111 3.79 0.38 21.20
C ASP A 111 3.09 -0.83 21.83
N TYR A 112 2.03 -1.33 21.19
CA TYR A 112 1.27 -2.49 21.67
C TYR A 112 2.13 -3.76 21.74
N ALA A 113 2.82 -4.12 20.63
CA ALA A 113 3.57 -5.37 20.54
C ALA A 113 4.79 -5.38 21.46
N THR A 114 5.41 -4.23 21.71
CA THR A 114 6.52 -4.08 22.65
C THR A 114 6.09 -3.77 24.08
N LYS A 115 4.78 -3.76 24.35
CA LYS A 115 4.20 -3.43 25.67
C LYS A 115 4.68 -2.07 26.19
N GLY A 116 4.77 -1.08 25.31
CA GLY A 116 5.18 0.30 25.62
C GLY A 116 6.69 0.51 25.78
N THR A 117 7.50 -0.54 25.68
CA THR A 117 8.96 -0.43 25.87
C THR A 117 9.72 0.07 24.64
N GLY A 118 9.15 -0.09 23.45
CA GLY A 118 9.82 0.15 22.17
C GLY A 118 11.02 -0.78 21.93
N LYS A 119 11.13 -1.89 22.69
CA LYS A 119 12.28 -2.80 22.64
C LYS A 119 11.86 -4.26 22.53
N VAL A 120 12.71 -5.06 21.93
CA VAL A 120 12.64 -6.53 21.89
C VAL A 120 13.94 -7.11 22.41
N ASP A 121 13.89 -7.95 23.42
CA ASP A 121 15.08 -8.56 24.08
C ASP A 121 16.17 -7.52 24.44
N GLY A 122 15.76 -6.32 24.85
CA GLY A 122 16.66 -5.22 25.20
C GLY A 122 17.11 -4.36 24.01
N HIS A 123 16.87 -4.79 22.76
CA HIS A 123 17.19 -4.06 21.54
C HIS A 123 16.07 -3.06 21.18
N PRO A 124 16.35 -1.74 21.08
CA PRO A 124 15.36 -0.77 20.63
C PRO A 124 14.94 -1.07 19.18
N ILE A 125 13.64 -0.93 18.87
CA ILE A 125 13.15 -0.91 17.50
C ILE A 125 13.12 0.54 17.04
N GLU A 126 14.01 0.91 16.12
CA GLU A 126 14.05 2.24 15.52
C GLU A 126 13.55 2.19 14.08
N PHE A 127 12.73 3.16 13.69
CA PHE A 127 12.29 3.25 12.30
C PHE A 127 12.54 4.63 11.73
N VAL A 128 12.75 4.67 10.41
CA VAL A 128 12.81 5.90 9.63
C VAL A 128 11.75 5.89 8.56
N GLU A 129 11.22 7.06 8.26
CA GLU A 129 10.18 7.28 7.27
C GLU A 129 10.81 7.69 5.94
N GLN A 130 10.47 6.98 4.87
CA GLN A 130 10.87 7.27 3.50
C GLN A 130 9.62 7.50 2.64
N ASP A 131 9.49 8.68 2.07
CA ASP A 131 8.36 9.04 1.22
C ASP A 131 8.52 8.48 -0.19
N ASP A 132 7.62 7.60 -0.60
CA ASP A 132 7.55 7.08 -1.96
C ASP A 132 6.68 7.95 -2.90
N ALA A 133 5.85 8.82 -2.36
CA ALA A 133 4.86 9.64 -3.09
C ALA A 133 3.94 8.84 -4.03
N GLY A 134 3.84 7.53 -3.86
CA GLY A 134 3.15 6.62 -4.78
C GLY A 134 3.95 6.33 -6.07
N ASP A 135 5.20 6.77 -6.18
CA ASP A 135 6.08 6.60 -7.34
C ASP A 135 7.02 5.40 -7.14
N PRO A 136 6.94 4.37 -8.01
CA PRO A 136 7.78 3.19 -7.92
C PRO A 136 9.29 3.46 -8.03
N ALA A 137 9.71 4.42 -8.85
CA ALA A 137 11.12 4.73 -9.04
C ALA A 137 11.70 5.42 -7.81
N LYS A 138 10.95 6.38 -7.23
CA LYS A 138 11.29 7.03 -5.97
C LYS A 138 11.37 6.01 -4.83
N ALA A 139 10.42 5.09 -4.77
CA ALA A 139 10.39 4.02 -3.78
C ALA A 139 11.62 3.10 -3.86
N VAL A 140 12.00 2.64 -5.06
CA VAL A 140 13.21 1.83 -5.25
C VAL A 140 14.47 2.61 -4.88
N SER A 141 14.53 3.91 -5.18
CA SER A 141 15.66 4.76 -4.77
C SER A 141 15.76 4.85 -3.25
N GLY A 142 14.63 5.08 -2.56
CA GLY A 142 14.57 5.08 -1.09
C GLY A 142 14.94 3.73 -0.47
N ALA A 143 14.45 2.63 -1.05
CA ALA A 143 14.83 1.29 -0.63
C ALA A 143 16.34 1.02 -0.78
N LYS A 144 16.96 1.45 -1.89
CA LYS A 144 18.41 1.37 -2.09
C LYS A 144 19.18 2.12 -1.01
N GLU A 145 18.75 3.33 -0.70
CA GLU A 145 19.37 4.15 0.36
C GLU A 145 19.31 3.45 1.72
N LEU A 146 18.11 2.95 2.10
CA LEU A 146 17.91 2.26 3.37
C LEU A 146 18.75 0.98 3.46
N ILE A 147 18.72 0.14 2.43
CA ILE A 147 19.49 -1.10 2.36
C ILE A 147 21.01 -0.80 2.41
N GLY A 148 21.46 0.23 1.70
CA GLY A 148 22.85 0.68 1.74
C GLY A 148 23.31 1.15 3.13
N LYS A 149 22.37 1.61 3.97
CA LYS A 149 22.60 1.97 5.38
C LYS A 149 22.43 0.78 6.35
N GLY A 150 22.27 -0.44 5.83
CA GLY A 150 22.21 -1.67 6.60
C GLY A 150 20.84 -2.05 7.14
N TYR A 151 19.74 -1.44 6.65
CA TYR A 151 18.39 -1.85 7.02
C TYR A 151 18.09 -3.25 6.47
N LYS A 152 17.64 -4.16 7.33
CA LYS A 152 17.28 -5.55 6.99
C LYS A 152 15.78 -5.79 6.95
N ILE A 153 15.00 -4.82 7.38
CA ILE A 153 13.53 -4.86 7.39
C ILE A 153 13.02 -3.59 6.71
N LEU A 154 12.20 -3.76 5.69
CA LEU A 154 11.41 -2.71 5.06
C LEU A 154 9.93 -3.02 5.28
N ALA A 155 9.13 -2.01 5.62
CA ALA A 155 7.69 -2.16 5.74
C ALA A 155 6.98 -0.99 5.05
N GLY A 156 5.75 -1.22 4.58
CA GLY A 156 4.97 -0.19 3.91
C GLY A 156 4.59 -0.57 2.50
N SER A 157 4.60 0.43 1.66
CA SER A 157 3.99 0.58 0.36
C SER A 157 2.46 0.72 0.43
N THR A 158 2.03 1.93 0.11
CA THR A 158 0.61 2.27 -0.01
C THR A 158 0.09 1.90 -1.39
N ALA A 159 0.90 2.13 -2.42
CA ALA A 159 0.58 1.88 -3.82
C ALA A 159 1.03 0.48 -4.28
N SER A 160 0.16 -0.25 -4.98
CA SER A 160 0.48 -1.58 -5.52
C SER A 160 1.64 -1.57 -6.51
N GLY A 161 1.77 -0.51 -7.34
CA GLY A 161 2.89 -0.36 -8.26
C GLY A 161 4.24 -0.22 -7.54
N VAL A 162 4.25 0.44 -6.37
CA VAL A 162 5.42 0.54 -5.49
C VAL A 162 5.80 -0.83 -4.93
N ALA A 163 4.84 -1.55 -4.35
CA ALA A 163 5.09 -2.89 -3.77
C ALA A 163 5.72 -3.84 -4.80
N LEU A 164 5.19 -3.85 -6.03
CA LEU A 164 5.66 -4.72 -7.11
C LEU A 164 7.08 -4.40 -7.58
N GLN A 165 7.60 -3.20 -7.34
CA GLN A 165 8.98 -2.82 -7.68
C GLN A 165 9.94 -2.96 -6.49
N VAL A 166 9.47 -2.67 -5.27
CA VAL A 166 10.30 -2.78 -4.07
C VAL A 166 10.54 -4.24 -3.68
N ALA A 167 9.52 -5.11 -3.81
CA ALA A 167 9.61 -6.51 -3.38
C ALA A 167 10.73 -7.31 -4.11
N PRO A 168 10.88 -7.26 -5.44
CA PRO A 168 11.99 -7.93 -6.10
C PRO A 168 13.35 -7.37 -5.69
N PHE A 169 13.43 -6.04 -5.51
CA PHE A 169 14.65 -5.38 -5.09
C PHE A 169 15.06 -5.77 -3.66
N ALA A 170 14.10 -5.83 -2.73
CA ALA A 170 14.34 -6.31 -1.37
C ALA A 170 14.82 -7.77 -1.37
N ALA A 171 14.20 -8.64 -2.18
CA ALA A 171 14.59 -10.04 -2.31
C ALA A 171 16.02 -10.22 -2.85
N GLN A 172 16.41 -9.46 -3.88
CA GLN A 172 17.78 -9.48 -4.42
C GLN A 172 18.83 -9.14 -3.36
N ASN A 173 18.47 -8.31 -2.37
CA ASN A 173 19.33 -7.89 -1.29
C ASN A 173 19.12 -8.70 0.02
N LYS A 174 18.26 -9.73 -0.02
CA LYS A 174 17.90 -10.55 1.15
C LYS A 174 17.39 -9.71 2.32
N VAL A 175 16.47 -8.80 2.05
CA VAL A 175 15.83 -7.91 3.03
C VAL A 175 14.38 -8.33 3.17
N LEU A 176 13.89 -8.44 4.41
CA LEU A 176 12.48 -8.69 4.70
C LEU A 176 11.65 -7.48 4.26
N PHE A 177 10.62 -7.72 3.45
CA PHE A 177 9.67 -6.70 3.03
C PHE A 177 8.25 -7.07 3.44
N ILE A 178 7.62 -6.23 4.28
CA ILE A 178 6.23 -6.38 4.71
C ILE A 178 5.40 -5.33 3.99
N SER A 179 4.69 -5.75 2.94
CA SER A 179 3.81 -4.89 2.16
C SER A 179 2.54 -4.53 2.94
N GLY A 180 2.22 -3.25 3.03
CA GLY A 180 1.07 -2.70 3.76
C GLY A 180 -0.22 -2.65 2.93
N PRO A 181 -0.83 -1.44 2.73
CA PRO A 181 -2.12 -1.28 2.05
C PRO A 181 -2.18 -1.72 0.59
N ALA A 182 -1.04 -1.92 -0.07
CA ALA A 182 -0.95 -2.33 -1.47
C ALA A 182 -1.68 -3.65 -1.74
N ALA A 183 -2.80 -3.63 -2.48
CA ALA A 183 -3.71 -4.77 -2.56
C ALA A 183 -3.50 -5.71 -3.76
N ALA A 184 -2.60 -5.39 -4.71
CA ALA A 184 -2.41 -6.26 -5.88
C ALA A 184 -2.03 -7.69 -5.49
N ASP A 185 -2.76 -8.68 -6.02
CA ASP A 185 -2.54 -10.11 -5.69
C ASP A 185 -1.14 -10.59 -6.07
N LYS A 186 -0.54 -10.01 -7.11
CA LYS A 186 0.82 -10.35 -7.57
C LYS A 186 1.93 -10.05 -6.55
N VAL A 187 1.63 -9.34 -5.46
CA VAL A 187 2.58 -9.16 -4.34
C VAL A 187 2.69 -10.45 -3.52
N THR A 188 1.59 -11.23 -3.45
CA THR A 188 1.55 -12.56 -2.80
C THR A 188 2.35 -13.55 -3.62
N ALA A 189 3.15 -14.39 -2.98
CA ALA A 189 4.02 -15.38 -3.61
C ALA A 189 5.11 -14.80 -4.55
N LEU A 190 5.34 -13.49 -4.54
CA LEU A 190 6.28 -12.85 -5.46
C LEU A 190 7.73 -13.30 -5.20
N ASN A 191 8.10 -13.51 -3.94
CA ASN A 191 9.36 -14.08 -3.49
C ASN A 191 9.29 -14.39 -1.98
N LYS A 192 10.23 -15.20 -1.49
CA LYS A 192 10.28 -15.64 -0.09
C LYS A 192 10.54 -14.55 0.95
N TYR A 193 10.97 -13.35 0.56
CA TYR A 193 11.24 -12.24 1.48
C TYR A 193 10.07 -11.27 1.61
N THR A 194 8.99 -11.47 0.86
CA THR A 194 7.85 -10.55 0.80
C THR A 194 6.63 -11.13 1.50
N PHE A 195 6.09 -10.37 2.45
CA PHE A 195 4.89 -10.67 3.23
C PHE A 195 3.85 -9.55 3.05
N ARG A 196 2.63 -9.77 3.56
CA ARG A 196 1.56 -8.79 3.56
C ARG A 196 1.06 -8.53 4.97
N SER A 197 0.84 -7.27 5.31
CA SER A 197 0.10 -6.87 6.52
C SER A 197 -1.33 -6.39 6.23
N GLY A 198 -1.68 -6.23 4.95
CA GLY A 198 -3.00 -5.82 4.46
C GLY A 198 -3.68 -6.89 3.61
N ARG A 199 -4.95 -6.60 3.23
CA ARG A 199 -5.73 -7.47 2.34
C ARG A 199 -5.21 -7.46 0.91
N GLN A 200 -5.75 -8.33 0.06
CA GLN A 200 -5.49 -8.38 -1.38
C GLN A 200 -6.78 -8.34 -2.21
N SER A 201 -6.66 -7.97 -3.49
CA SER A 201 -7.83 -7.76 -4.38
C SER A 201 -8.70 -9.01 -4.54
N TYR A 202 -8.13 -10.21 -4.40
CA TYR A 202 -8.90 -11.45 -4.43
C TYR A 202 -9.86 -11.55 -3.23
N GLN A 203 -9.42 -11.14 -2.02
CA GLN A 203 -10.28 -11.09 -0.83
C GLN A 203 -11.41 -10.06 -1.00
N ASP A 204 -11.10 -8.87 -1.56
CA ASP A 204 -12.10 -7.87 -1.90
C ASP A 204 -13.16 -8.46 -2.85
N THR A 205 -12.73 -9.20 -3.88
CA THR A 205 -13.64 -9.78 -4.87
C THR A 205 -14.46 -10.93 -4.31
N LEU A 206 -13.90 -11.79 -3.45
CA LEU A 206 -14.68 -12.84 -2.76
C LEU A 206 -15.75 -12.21 -1.85
N THR A 207 -15.41 -11.11 -1.19
CA THR A 207 -16.38 -10.34 -0.41
C THR A 207 -17.47 -9.78 -1.30
N ALA A 208 -17.13 -9.22 -2.47
CA ALA A 208 -18.10 -8.75 -3.45
C ALA A 208 -18.99 -9.88 -3.99
N ALA A 209 -18.43 -11.04 -4.29
CA ALA A 209 -19.18 -12.22 -4.75
C ALA A 209 -20.26 -12.64 -3.75
N SER A 210 -19.99 -12.51 -2.46
CA SER A 210 -20.97 -12.83 -1.41
C SER A 210 -22.23 -11.96 -1.42
N PHE A 211 -22.19 -10.77 -2.05
CA PHE A 211 -23.38 -9.95 -2.32
C PHE A 211 -24.13 -10.37 -3.58
N VAL A 212 -23.42 -10.91 -4.57
CA VAL A 212 -23.97 -11.11 -5.92
C VAL A 212 -24.89 -12.33 -5.96
N GLY A 213 -24.57 -13.39 -5.21
CA GLY A 213 -25.21 -14.67 -5.31
C GLY A 213 -24.80 -15.38 -6.60
N ASP A 214 -25.75 -15.94 -7.39
CA ASP A 214 -25.44 -16.59 -8.65
C ASP A 214 -24.94 -15.59 -9.70
N ALA A 215 -23.70 -15.75 -10.12
CA ALA A 215 -23.05 -14.90 -11.12
C ALA A 215 -23.25 -15.39 -12.58
N LYS A 216 -23.81 -16.60 -12.76
CA LYS A 216 -23.97 -17.21 -14.08
C LYS A 216 -24.82 -16.39 -15.02
N GLY A 217 -24.26 -16.08 -16.20
CA GLY A 217 -24.93 -15.30 -17.24
C GLY A 217 -25.04 -13.78 -16.95
N ARG A 218 -24.56 -13.31 -15.78
CA ARG A 218 -24.55 -11.89 -15.45
C ARG A 218 -23.45 -11.16 -16.20
N LYS A 219 -23.71 -9.89 -16.48
CA LYS A 219 -22.72 -8.96 -17.01
C LYS A 219 -22.15 -8.12 -15.87
N VAL A 220 -20.84 -8.22 -15.67
CA VAL A 220 -20.09 -7.45 -14.66
C VAL A 220 -19.15 -6.48 -15.38
N THR A 221 -19.25 -5.20 -15.05
CA THR A 221 -18.27 -4.20 -15.53
C THR A 221 -17.41 -3.76 -14.34
N VAL A 222 -16.09 -3.81 -14.50
CA VAL A 222 -15.14 -3.25 -13.53
C VAL A 222 -14.78 -1.84 -13.97
N LEU A 223 -15.12 -0.85 -13.17
CA LEU A 223 -14.67 0.54 -13.35
C LEU A 223 -13.49 0.79 -12.42
N ALA A 224 -12.32 1.04 -12.98
CA ALA A 224 -11.10 1.19 -12.20
C ALA A 224 -10.13 2.22 -12.80
N GLN A 225 -9.19 2.69 -11.99
CA GLN A 225 -8.01 3.40 -12.50
C GLN A 225 -7.10 2.41 -13.25
N ASP A 226 -6.49 2.85 -14.36
CA ASP A 226 -5.47 2.07 -15.09
C ASP A 226 -4.14 2.10 -14.32
N SER A 227 -4.12 1.38 -13.22
CA SER A 227 -3.01 1.26 -12.28
C SER A 227 -2.81 -0.22 -11.91
N ALA A 228 -1.70 -0.55 -11.24
CA ALA A 228 -1.47 -1.91 -10.76
C ALA A 228 -2.59 -2.41 -9.85
N PHE A 229 -3.19 -1.53 -9.03
CA PHE A 229 -4.35 -1.85 -8.20
C PHE A 229 -5.60 -2.12 -9.05
N GLY A 230 -5.92 -1.24 -10.00
CA GLY A 230 -7.09 -1.41 -10.86
C GLY A 230 -7.00 -2.67 -11.73
N GLN A 231 -5.84 -2.92 -12.33
CA GLN A 231 -5.58 -4.13 -13.12
C GLN A 231 -5.69 -5.41 -12.28
N ALA A 232 -5.22 -5.39 -11.02
CA ALA A 232 -5.36 -6.51 -10.10
C ALA A 232 -6.84 -6.80 -9.79
N ASN A 233 -7.66 -5.77 -9.57
CA ASN A 233 -9.10 -5.94 -9.35
C ASN A 233 -9.81 -6.51 -10.59
N VAL A 234 -9.48 -6.03 -11.79
CA VAL A 234 -10.01 -6.62 -13.04
C VAL A 234 -9.68 -8.11 -13.12
N ALA A 235 -8.43 -8.47 -12.83
CA ALA A 235 -7.99 -9.87 -12.84
C ALA A 235 -8.72 -10.70 -11.78
N ALA A 236 -8.87 -10.20 -10.55
CA ALA A 236 -9.55 -10.87 -9.47
C ALA A 236 -11.05 -11.09 -9.78
N VAL A 237 -11.75 -10.07 -10.30
CA VAL A 237 -13.17 -10.19 -10.68
C VAL A 237 -13.34 -11.23 -11.80
N LYS A 238 -12.44 -11.28 -12.79
CA LYS A 238 -12.44 -12.34 -13.81
C LYS A 238 -12.18 -13.72 -13.22
N ALA A 239 -11.27 -13.80 -12.25
CA ALA A 239 -10.91 -15.07 -11.62
C ALA A 239 -12.00 -15.61 -10.67
N VAL A 240 -12.81 -14.74 -10.05
CA VAL A 240 -13.89 -15.15 -9.14
C VAL A 240 -15.21 -15.22 -9.90
N LEU A 241 -15.78 -14.08 -10.28
CA LEU A 241 -17.12 -14.02 -10.90
C LEU A 241 -17.12 -14.59 -12.33
N GLY A 242 -16.03 -14.40 -13.08
CA GLY A 242 -15.90 -14.96 -14.42
C GLY A 242 -15.89 -16.51 -14.42
N LYS A 243 -15.22 -17.13 -13.42
CA LYS A 243 -15.28 -18.60 -13.25
C LYS A 243 -16.67 -19.12 -12.91
N GLU A 244 -17.46 -18.31 -12.22
CA GLU A 244 -18.86 -18.62 -11.89
C GLU A 244 -19.82 -18.38 -13.07
N GLY A 245 -19.30 -17.98 -14.23
CA GLY A 245 -20.06 -17.83 -15.48
C GLY A 245 -20.53 -16.41 -15.77
N ALA A 246 -20.02 -15.38 -15.09
CA ALA A 246 -20.24 -13.98 -15.46
C ALA A 246 -19.40 -13.60 -16.69
N THR A 247 -19.93 -12.70 -17.53
CA THR A 247 -19.15 -11.97 -18.52
C THR A 247 -18.54 -10.73 -17.85
N VAL A 248 -17.22 -10.60 -17.86
CA VAL A 248 -16.51 -9.51 -17.16
C VAL A 248 -15.79 -8.60 -18.15
N ASP A 249 -16.27 -7.36 -18.22
CA ASP A 249 -15.66 -6.26 -18.99
C ASP A 249 -15.00 -5.25 -18.03
N ALA A 250 -14.13 -4.38 -18.56
CA ALA A 250 -13.49 -3.32 -17.78
C ALA A 250 -13.56 -1.97 -18.47
N VAL A 251 -13.77 -0.93 -17.68
CA VAL A 251 -13.60 0.48 -18.03
C VAL A 251 -12.46 1.01 -17.20
N LEU A 252 -11.36 1.37 -17.87
CA LEU A 252 -10.14 1.82 -17.22
C LEU A 252 -9.90 3.30 -17.49
N ALA A 253 -9.79 4.10 -16.43
CA ALA A 253 -9.48 5.51 -16.53
C ALA A 253 -8.00 5.74 -16.24
N PRO A 254 -7.29 6.55 -17.04
CA PRO A 254 -5.93 6.94 -16.73
C PRO A 254 -5.84 7.55 -15.32
N PRO A 255 -4.82 7.25 -14.52
CA PRO A 255 -4.68 7.82 -13.17
C PRO A 255 -4.60 9.36 -13.16
N SER A 256 -4.19 9.97 -14.29
CA SER A 256 -4.13 11.42 -14.47
C SER A 256 -5.45 12.06 -14.92
N ALA A 257 -6.51 11.28 -15.15
CA ALA A 257 -7.80 11.79 -15.58
C ALA A 257 -8.45 12.63 -14.46
N THR A 258 -8.78 13.87 -14.76
CA THR A 258 -9.48 14.80 -13.85
C THR A 258 -10.98 14.86 -14.15
N ASP A 259 -11.37 14.67 -15.43
CA ASP A 259 -12.77 14.49 -15.83
C ASP A 259 -13.07 13.00 -15.96
N LEU A 260 -13.94 12.52 -15.07
CA LEU A 260 -14.34 11.11 -15.00
C LEU A 260 -15.72 10.84 -15.61
N THR A 261 -16.38 11.88 -16.13
CA THR A 261 -17.69 11.79 -16.79
C THR A 261 -17.69 10.80 -17.97
N PRO A 262 -16.68 10.79 -18.88
CA PRO A 262 -16.65 9.84 -19.98
C PRO A 262 -16.65 8.38 -19.53
N PHE A 263 -15.92 8.08 -18.44
CA PHE A 263 -15.81 6.73 -17.90
C PHE A 263 -17.08 6.29 -17.16
N ALA A 264 -17.73 7.18 -16.44
CA ALA A 264 -19.05 6.94 -15.84
C ALA A 264 -20.11 6.68 -16.93
N THR A 265 -20.09 7.46 -18.00
CA THR A 265 -20.97 7.27 -19.17
C THR A 265 -20.73 5.93 -19.84
N GLN A 266 -19.46 5.53 -20.05
CA GLN A 266 -19.11 4.24 -20.63
C GLN A 266 -19.54 3.08 -19.73
N ALA A 267 -19.35 3.19 -18.42
CA ALA A 267 -19.78 2.18 -17.46
C ALA A 267 -21.31 2.00 -17.48
N LYS A 268 -22.08 3.08 -17.54
CA LYS A 268 -23.55 3.04 -17.70
C LYS A 268 -23.98 2.44 -19.05
N ALA A 269 -23.35 2.87 -20.13
CA ALA A 269 -23.64 2.40 -21.48
C ALA A 269 -23.38 0.89 -21.67
N ALA A 270 -22.47 0.31 -20.88
CA ALA A 270 -22.25 -1.12 -20.86
C ALA A 270 -23.44 -1.91 -20.32
N LYS A 271 -24.39 -1.28 -19.63
CA LYS A 271 -25.60 -1.90 -19.04
C LYS A 271 -25.25 -3.15 -18.21
N PRO A 272 -24.35 -3.06 -17.25
CA PRO A 272 -23.99 -4.20 -16.43
C PRO A 272 -25.10 -4.54 -15.41
N ASP A 273 -25.24 -5.83 -15.08
CA ASP A 273 -26.02 -6.26 -13.92
C ASP A 273 -25.35 -5.85 -12.61
N LEU A 274 -23.99 -5.76 -12.64
CA LEU A 274 -23.16 -5.33 -11.53
C LEU A 274 -22.02 -4.45 -12.03
N LEU A 275 -21.89 -3.26 -11.43
CA LEU A 275 -20.71 -2.41 -11.56
C LEU A 275 -19.83 -2.59 -10.32
N PHE A 276 -18.64 -3.15 -10.53
CA PHE A 276 -17.61 -3.25 -9.51
C PHE A 276 -16.68 -2.03 -9.65
N VAL A 277 -16.62 -1.18 -8.61
CA VAL A 277 -15.78 0.03 -8.65
C VAL A 277 -14.53 -0.21 -7.80
N ALA A 278 -13.35 -0.16 -8.43
CA ALA A 278 -12.04 -0.26 -7.78
C ALA A 278 -11.28 1.06 -7.94
N TRP A 279 -11.45 1.93 -6.98
CA TRP A 279 -10.90 3.29 -7.03
C TRP A 279 -10.18 3.64 -5.74
N ALA A 280 -9.13 4.48 -5.84
CA ALA A 280 -8.33 4.89 -4.70
C ALA A 280 -7.81 6.32 -4.84
N GLY A 281 -7.68 7.04 -3.72
CA GLY A 281 -7.00 8.32 -3.63
C GLY A 281 -7.86 9.53 -4.00
N GLU A 282 -7.20 10.64 -4.30
CA GLU A 282 -7.79 11.99 -4.35
C GLU A 282 -8.91 12.17 -5.39
N THR A 283 -8.89 11.39 -6.49
CA THR A 283 -9.90 11.50 -7.55
C THR A 283 -11.22 10.76 -7.26
N ALA A 284 -11.33 10.09 -6.11
CA ALA A 284 -12.54 9.35 -5.72
C ALA A 284 -13.79 10.27 -5.67
N SER A 285 -13.65 11.48 -5.14
CA SER A 285 -14.76 12.46 -5.12
C SER A 285 -15.29 12.80 -6.52
N ALA A 286 -14.40 13.03 -7.48
CA ALA A 286 -14.78 13.31 -8.86
C ALA A 286 -15.48 12.11 -9.51
N LEU A 287 -15.03 10.89 -9.22
CA LEU A 287 -15.68 9.67 -9.71
C LEU A 287 -17.11 9.55 -9.19
N TRP A 288 -17.32 9.64 -7.87
CA TRP A 288 -18.64 9.48 -7.27
C TRP A 288 -19.60 10.58 -7.74
N THR A 289 -19.10 11.80 -7.91
CA THR A 289 -19.86 12.90 -8.51
C THR A 289 -20.29 12.57 -9.94
N SER A 290 -19.38 12.07 -10.78
CA SER A 290 -19.66 11.68 -12.16
C SER A 290 -20.67 10.52 -12.24
N LEU A 291 -20.55 9.50 -11.40
CA LEU A 291 -21.49 8.38 -11.34
C LEU A 291 -22.90 8.83 -10.94
N ASN A 292 -23.01 9.77 -9.97
CA ASN A 292 -24.28 10.36 -9.57
C ASN A 292 -24.89 11.20 -10.71
N GLN A 293 -24.11 12.09 -11.34
CA GLN A 293 -24.58 12.94 -12.45
C GLN A 293 -25.05 12.12 -13.65
N GLN A 294 -24.40 11.00 -13.92
CA GLN A 294 -24.81 10.07 -14.97
C GLN A 294 -25.97 9.14 -14.55
N ASP A 295 -26.48 9.28 -13.33
CA ASP A 295 -27.58 8.46 -12.81
C ASP A 295 -27.33 6.95 -12.97
N VAL A 296 -26.11 6.51 -12.61
CA VAL A 296 -25.71 5.10 -12.70
C VAL A 296 -26.49 4.23 -11.71
N PHE A 297 -26.77 4.76 -10.53
CA PHE A 297 -27.40 4.05 -9.41
C PHE A 297 -28.90 3.77 -9.61
N SER A 298 -29.55 4.36 -10.61
CA SER A 298 -30.96 4.07 -10.91
C SER A 298 -31.17 2.72 -11.60
N SER A 299 -30.17 2.27 -12.35
CA SER A 299 -30.27 1.12 -13.24
C SER A 299 -29.23 0.01 -13.00
N THR A 300 -28.23 0.28 -12.17
CA THR A 300 -27.08 -0.62 -12.00
C THR A 300 -26.80 -0.86 -10.51
N ARG A 301 -26.68 -2.11 -10.12
CA ARG A 301 -26.18 -2.46 -8.80
C ARG A 301 -24.70 -2.14 -8.72
N VAL A 302 -24.27 -1.45 -7.67
CA VAL A 302 -22.87 -1.06 -7.48
C VAL A 302 -22.29 -1.75 -6.25
N VAL A 303 -21.08 -2.29 -6.41
CA VAL A 303 -20.25 -2.82 -5.31
C VAL A 303 -18.92 -2.10 -5.33
N THR A 304 -18.46 -1.64 -4.18
CA THR A 304 -17.15 -0.98 -4.03
C THR A 304 -16.58 -1.17 -2.63
N GLY A 305 -15.29 -0.89 -2.45
CA GLY A 305 -14.70 -0.73 -1.13
C GLY A 305 -15.26 0.53 -0.43
N LEU A 306 -15.54 0.43 0.85
CA LEU A 306 -15.80 1.61 1.67
C LEU A 306 -14.45 2.29 1.90
N ASP A 307 -14.31 3.53 1.46
CA ASP A 307 -13.08 4.30 1.53
C ASP A 307 -12.92 4.98 2.91
N LEU A 308 -12.04 5.97 3.01
CA LEU A 308 -11.83 6.79 4.19
C LEU A 308 -13.14 7.32 4.77
N ALA A 309 -13.25 7.40 6.10
CA ALA A 309 -14.42 7.95 6.76
C ALA A 309 -14.77 9.38 6.29
N ALA A 310 -13.77 10.18 5.91
CA ALA A 310 -13.96 11.50 5.32
C ALA A 310 -14.69 11.46 3.96
N SER A 311 -14.67 10.32 3.26
CA SER A 311 -15.30 10.14 1.94
C SER A 311 -16.76 9.69 2.03
N TYR A 312 -17.26 9.26 3.18
CA TYR A 312 -18.63 8.76 3.30
C TYR A 312 -19.72 9.74 2.81
N PRO A 313 -19.60 11.06 3.06
CA PRO A 313 -20.57 12.03 2.52
C PRO A 313 -20.63 12.07 1.00
N LEU A 314 -19.57 11.64 0.29
CA LEU A 314 -19.50 11.67 -1.18
C LEU A 314 -20.45 10.67 -1.85
N PHE A 315 -20.78 9.59 -1.16
CA PHE A 315 -21.74 8.61 -1.66
C PHE A 315 -23.19 9.17 -1.68
N GLY A 316 -23.47 10.18 -0.87
CA GLY A 316 -24.76 10.86 -0.82
C GLY A 316 -25.94 9.89 -0.60
N PRO A 317 -27.14 10.21 -1.13
CA PRO A 317 -28.30 9.31 -1.04
C PRO A 317 -28.09 7.96 -1.75
N ALA A 318 -27.15 7.87 -2.69
CA ALA A 318 -26.81 6.62 -3.37
C ALA A 318 -26.08 5.64 -2.45
N GLY A 319 -25.49 6.09 -1.35
CA GLY A 319 -24.77 5.25 -0.40
C GLY A 319 -25.59 4.06 0.11
N GLU A 320 -26.90 4.25 0.35
CA GLU A 320 -27.79 3.17 0.78
C GLU A 320 -28.06 2.11 -0.30
N LYS A 321 -27.81 2.44 -1.58
CA LYS A 321 -27.97 1.54 -2.74
C LYS A 321 -26.69 0.81 -3.10
N ILE A 322 -25.55 1.19 -2.53
CA ILE A 322 -24.24 0.60 -2.78
C ILE A 322 -24.01 -0.53 -1.78
N SER A 323 -23.54 -1.67 -2.25
CA SER A 323 -23.03 -2.73 -1.40
C SER A 323 -21.54 -2.47 -1.16
N PHE A 324 -21.14 -2.27 0.09
CA PHE A 324 -19.75 -2.01 0.44
C PHE A 324 -19.06 -3.30 0.92
N LEU A 325 -17.94 -3.62 0.30
CA LEU A 325 -16.96 -4.54 0.85
C LEU A 325 -15.94 -3.77 1.67
N ASN A 326 -15.44 -4.34 2.75
CA ASN A 326 -14.39 -3.69 3.49
C ASN A 326 -13.53 -4.68 4.28
N HIS A 327 -12.29 -4.27 4.53
CA HIS A 327 -11.40 -5.01 5.42
C HIS A 327 -11.34 -4.38 6.81
N TYR A 328 -11.74 -3.10 6.95
CA TYR A 328 -11.85 -2.41 8.23
C TYR A 328 -12.53 -1.03 8.10
N PHE A 329 -13.25 -0.65 9.13
CA PHE A 329 -13.58 0.72 9.52
C PHE A 329 -13.63 0.78 11.06
N ALA A 330 -13.47 1.95 11.66
CA ALA A 330 -13.40 2.10 13.11
C ALA A 330 -14.66 1.53 13.82
N GLY A 331 -14.45 0.54 14.68
CA GLY A 331 -15.51 -0.18 15.39
C GLY A 331 -16.03 -1.44 14.68
N ALA A 332 -15.48 -1.81 13.53
CA ALA A 332 -15.96 -2.97 12.75
C ALA A 332 -15.68 -4.31 13.42
N ALA A 333 -14.55 -4.45 14.08
CA ALA A 333 -14.09 -5.73 14.61
C ALA A 333 -14.54 -5.99 16.07
N GLY A 334 -14.68 -4.96 16.88
CA GLY A 334 -15.12 -5.06 18.28
C GLY A 334 -14.16 -5.80 19.19
N THR A 335 -12.89 -5.98 18.80
CA THR A 335 -11.88 -6.69 19.60
C THR A 335 -11.22 -5.78 20.65
N ASP A 336 -10.62 -6.37 21.68
CA ASP A 336 -9.84 -5.59 22.66
C ASP A 336 -8.57 -4.99 22.04
N ILE A 337 -8.01 -5.64 21.01
CA ILE A 337 -6.87 -5.11 20.25
C ILE A 337 -7.28 -3.90 19.41
N GLU A 338 -8.49 -3.89 18.84
CA GLU A 338 -9.03 -2.70 18.16
C GLU A 338 -9.19 -1.53 19.13
N LYS A 339 -9.66 -1.78 20.36
CA LYS A 339 -9.75 -0.74 21.40
C LYS A 339 -8.36 -0.19 21.72
N ALA A 340 -7.38 -1.07 21.96
CA ALA A 340 -6.00 -0.67 22.24
C ALA A 340 -5.39 0.15 21.10
N MET A 341 -5.58 -0.26 19.84
CA MET A 341 -5.17 0.52 18.68
C MET A 341 -5.85 1.89 18.65
N THR A 342 -7.14 1.95 18.87
CA THR A 342 -7.94 3.19 18.87
C THR A 342 -7.45 4.17 19.91
N GLU A 343 -7.19 3.69 21.13
CA GLU A 343 -6.66 4.51 22.22
C GLU A 343 -5.25 5.04 21.93
N ALA A 344 -4.38 4.19 21.38
CA ALA A 344 -3.01 4.58 21.04
C ALA A 344 -2.98 5.64 19.91
N VAL A 345 -3.79 5.45 18.86
CA VAL A 345 -3.93 6.42 17.77
C VAL A 345 -4.52 7.74 18.27
N ALA A 346 -5.54 7.69 19.15
CA ALA A 346 -6.15 8.89 19.73
C ALA A 346 -5.18 9.67 20.62
N LYS A 347 -4.32 9.00 21.39
CA LYS A 347 -3.23 9.65 22.15
C LYS A 347 -2.28 10.42 21.25
N GLY A 348 -2.04 9.93 20.01
CA GLY A 348 -1.28 10.63 18.97
C GLY A 348 -2.05 11.73 18.25
N GLY A 349 -3.29 12.01 18.61
CA GLY A 349 -4.16 13.01 17.96
C GLY A 349 -4.80 12.54 16.65
N GLY A 350 -4.66 11.25 16.29
CA GLY A 350 -5.24 10.63 15.10
C GLY A 350 -6.63 10.04 15.35
N LYS A 351 -7.18 9.46 14.29
CA LYS A 351 -8.41 8.64 14.33
C LYS A 351 -8.18 7.40 13.48
N PRO A 352 -8.46 6.19 14.02
CA PRO A 352 -8.34 4.97 13.22
C PRO A 352 -9.27 5.01 12.00
N ASP A 353 -8.76 4.53 10.89
CA ASP A 353 -9.54 4.40 9.66
C ASP A 353 -9.02 3.20 8.86
N ILE A 354 -9.49 3.02 7.64
CA ILE A 354 -9.38 1.82 6.82
C ILE A 354 -7.99 1.15 6.78
N PHE A 355 -6.89 1.91 6.77
CA PHE A 355 -5.52 1.38 6.68
C PHE A 355 -4.72 1.41 7.99
N THR A 356 -5.33 1.86 9.08
CA THR A 356 -4.69 1.84 10.41
C THR A 356 -4.35 0.41 10.87
N PRO A 357 -5.23 -0.59 10.71
CA PRO A 357 -4.89 -1.98 11.06
C PRO A 357 -3.76 -2.58 10.25
N ASP A 358 -3.57 -2.15 8.99
CA ASP A 358 -2.49 -2.68 8.15
C ASP A 358 -1.12 -2.26 8.69
N GLY A 359 -0.99 -1.01 9.16
CA GLY A 359 0.21 -0.54 9.85
C GLY A 359 0.42 -1.23 11.20
N PHE A 360 -0.64 -1.40 11.98
CA PHE A 360 -0.60 -2.10 13.26
C PHE A 360 -0.11 -3.54 13.11
N THR A 361 -0.67 -4.27 12.16
CA THR A 361 -0.29 -5.65 11.82
C THR A 361 1.17 -5.72 11.33
N ALA A 362 1.62 -4.75 10.52
CA ALA A 362 3.02 -4.70 10.10
C ALA A 362 3.98 -4.58 11.28
N ALA A 363 3.65 -3.77 12.28
CA ALA A 363 4.45 -3.65 13.49
C ALA A 363 4.44 -4.94 14.34
N GLN A 364 3.28 -5.61 14.48
CA GLN A 364 3.21 -6.92 15.13
C GLN A 364 4.11 -7.94 14.42
N MET A 365 4.09 -7.98 13.08
CA MET A 365 4.95 -8.87 12.29
C MET A 365 6.44 -8.57 12.48
N VAL A 366 6.83 -7.29 12.51
CA VAL A 366 8.21 -6.88 12.77
C VAL A 366 8.66 -7.34 14.16
N VAL A 367 7.86 -7.04 15.19
CA VAL A 367 8.21 -7.38 16.58
C VAL A 367 8.32 -8.90 16.74
N HIS A 368 7.34 -9.66 16.23
CA HIS A 368 7.37 -11.13 16.30
C HIS A 368 8.61 -11.72 15.60
N ALA A 369 8.94 -11.26 14.40
CA ALA A 369 10.09 -11.74 13.66
C ALA A 369 11.41 -11.45 14.41
N VAL A 370 11.52 -10.27 15.02
CA VAL A 370 12.70 -9.87 15.81
C VAL A 370 12.77 -10.63 17.12
N GLU A 371 11.66 -10.88 17.82
CA GLU A 371 11.58 -11.71 19.03
C GLU A 371 12.06 -13.15 18.75
N ALA A 372 11.56 -13.76 17.68
CA ALA A 372 11.95 -15.10 17.28
C ALA A 372 13.46 -15.19 16.94
N ASN A 373 14.08 -14.08 16.56
CA ASN A 373 15.50 -13.95 16.27
C ASN A 373 16.29 -13.26 17.41
N LYS A 374 15.80 -13.35 18.65
CA LYS A 374 16.46 -12.89 19.88
C LYS A 374 16.91 -11.43 19.85
N GLY A 375 16.03 -10.55 19.36
CA GLY A 375 16.28 -9.11 19.30
C GLY A 375 17.17 -8.66 18.13
N SER A 376 17.52 -9.53 17.17
CA SER A 376 18.36 -9.19 16.02
C SER A 376 17.57 -9.19 14.70
N ALA A 377 18.02 -8.39 13.73
CA ALA A 377 17.56 -8.43 12.34
C ALA A 377 18.65 -8.94 11.36
N ASP A 378 19.79 -9.42 11.86
CA ASP A 378 20.94 -9.77 11.00
C ASP A 378 20.71 -11.05 10.17
N ASP A 379 19.96 -12.01 10.72
CA ASP A 379 19.56 -13.22 10.00
C ASP A 379 18.16 -13.04 9.39
N THR A 380 18.11 -12.53 8.16
CA THR A 380 16.84 -12.35 7.45
C THR A 380 16.12 -13.67 7.17
N ALA A 381 16.87 -14.81 7.04
CA ALA A 381 16.22 -16.10 6.84
C ALA A 381 15.46 -16.55 8.10
N ALA A 382 15.99 -16.27 9.28
CA ALA A 382 15.32 -16.50 10.55
C ALA A 382 14.06 -15.60 10.68
N LEU A 383 14.15 -14.33 10.28
CA LEU A 383 12.98 -13.41 10.26
C LEU A 383 11.87 -13.94 9.35
N VAL A 384 12.20 -14.39 8.14
CA VAL A 384 11.27 -15.00 7.19
C VAL A 384 10.61 -16.23 7.81
N LYS A 385 11.42 -17.14 8.36
CA LYS A 385 10.95 -18.39 8.96
C LYS A 385 9.99 -18.16 10.13
N ALA A 386 10.22 -17.13 10.91
CA ALA A 386 9.35 -16.75 12.03
C ALA A 386 7.93 -16.35 11.57
N LEU A 387 7.82 -15.73 10.40
CA LEU A 387 6.53 -15.26 9.87
C LEU A 387 5.76 -16.35 9.11
N GLU A 388 6.45 -17.35 8.54
CA GLU A 388 5.80 -18.45 7.82
C GLU A 388 4.90 -19.31 8.72
N GLY A 389 3.61 -19.31 8.47
CA GLY A 389 2.62 -20.05 9.25
C GLY A 389 2.25 -19.40 10.60
N TRP A 390 2.75 -18.20 10.87
CA TRP A 390 2.42 -17.52 12.12
C TRP A 390 0.96 -17.12 12.18
N SER A 391 0.28 -17.55 13.25
CA SER A 391 -1.12 -17.22 13.56
C SER A 391 -1.16 -16.41 14.85
N PHE A 392 -1.95 -15.35 14.86
CA PHE A 392 -1.99 -14.40 15.97
C PHE A 392 -3.31 -13.63 16.02
N ASP A 393 -3.58 -13.03 17.16
CA ASP A 393 -4.69 -12.12 17.31
C ASP A 393 -4.27 -10.71 16.93
N GLY A 394 -4.98 -10.12 16.00
CA GLY A 394 -4.80 -8.76 15.52
C GLY A 394 -6.04 -7.92 15.70
N VAL A 395 -6.01 -6.70 15.16
CA VAL A 395 -7.12 -5.73 15.26
C VAL A 395 -8.44 -6.31 14.79
N LYS A 396 -8.42 -7.11 13.73
CA LYS A 396 -9.62 -7.67 13.07
C LYS A 396 -10.01 -9.07 13.58
N GLY A 397 -9.42 -9.54 14.66
CA GLY A 397 -9.56 -10.89 15.18
C GLY A 397 -8.37 -11.77 14.82
N HIS A 398 -8.60 -13.08 14.65
CA HIS A 398 -7.54 -14.04 14.35
C HIS A 398 -7.03 -13.90 12.91
N LEU A 399 -5.71 -13.78 12.76
CA LEU A 399 -5.00 -13.60 11.51
C LEU A 399 -3.97 -14.71 11.34
N THR A 400 -3.70 -15.13 10.10
CA THR A 400 -2.67 -16.12 9.79
C THR A 400 -1.85 -15.69 8.58
N VAL A 401 -0.54 -15.70 8.71
CA VAL A 401 0.38 -15.60 7.58
C VAL A 401 0.52 -17.00 6.97
N ARG A 402 -0.04 -17.21 5.80
CA ARG A 402 0.02 -18.52 5.15
C ARG A 402 1.45 -18.84 4.71
N ALA A 403 1.96 -20.02 5.10
CA ALA A 403 3.36 -20.39 4.90
C ALA A 403 3.75 -20.56 3.42
N GLU A 404 2.81 -21.02 2.58
CA GLU A 404 3.05 -21.41 1.21
C GLU A 404 3.29 -20.24 0.27
N ASP A 405 2.67 -19.08 0.56
CA ASP A 405 2.69 -17.93 -0.35
C ASP A 405 2.70 -16.56 0.33
N HIS A 406 2.75 -16.52 1.66
CA HIS A 406 2.78 -15.32 2.51
C HIS A 406 1.53 -14.44 2.38
N ALA A 407 0.40 -15.00 1.94
CA ALA A 407 -0.88 -14.32 2.02
C ALA A 407 -1.28 -14.10 3.48
N LEU A 408 -1.84 -12.93 3.80
CA LEU A 408 -2.47 -12.70 5.09
C LEU A 408 -3.93 -13.17 5.04
N LEU A 409 -4.24 -14.24 5.74
CA LEU A 409 -5.61 -14.72 5.92
C LEU A 409 -6.26 -13.91 7.04
N GLN A 410 -7.38 -13.29 6.75
CA GLN A 410 -8.05 -12.33 7.62
C GLN A 410 -9.54 -12.26 7.31
N PRO A 411 -10.39 -11.90 8.29
CA PRO A 411 -11.81 -11.67 8.01
C PRO A 411 -12.02 -10.43 7.15
N MET A 412 -13.12 -10.44 6.40
CA MET A 412 -13.60 -9.30 5.62
C MET A 412 -15.05 -8.98 6.03
N PHE A 413 -15.53 -7.80 5.66
CA PHE A 413 -16.82 -7.30 6.10
C PHE A 413 -17.70 -6.93 4.91
N GLN A 414 -18.98 -7.36 4.96
CA GLN A 414 -20.05 -6.70 4.22
C GLN A 414 -20.54 -5.52 5.06
N VAL A 415 -20.61 -4.37 4.43
CA VAL A 415 -20.93 -3.11 5.12
C VAL A 415 -22.07 -2.40 4.41
N ARG A 416 -22.95 -1.83 5.21
CA ARG A 416 -23.97 -0.86 4.77
C ARG A 416 -23.61 0.52 5.27
N LEU A 417 -23.76 1.53 4.41
CA LEU A 417 -23.67 2.92 4.79
C LEU A 417 -25.10 3.46 4.98
N THR A 418 -25.43 3.90 6.18
CA THR A 418 -26.74 4.46 6.53
C THR A 418 -26.63 5.95 6.82
N GLY A 419 -27.69 6.70 6.51
CA GLY A 419 -27.68 8.14 6.59
C GLY A 419 -26.99 8.80 5.39
N SER A 420 -26.98 10.13 5.37
CA SER A 420 -26.38 10.90 4.28
C SER A 420 -25.57 12.09 4.78
N GLY A 421 -24.66 12.61 3.95
CA GLY A 421 -23.78 13.72 4.33
C GLY A 421 -22.96 13.40 5.58
N ALA A 422 -22.87 14.34 6.51
CA ALA A 422 -22.11 14.18 7.75
C ALA A 422 -22.72 13.13 8.72
N ALA A 423 -23.96 12.68 8.49
CA ALA A 423 -24.61 11.64 9.29
C ALA A 423 -24.37 10.22 8.73
N ALA A 424 -23.68 10.08 7.61
CA ALA A 424 -23.37 8.79 7.03
C ALA A 424 -22.51 7.94 7.98
N LYS A 425 -22.99 6.73 8.30
CA LYS A 425 -22.33 5.80 9.23
C LYS A 425 -22.29 4.40 8.65
N PRO A 426 -21.12 3.72 8.71
CA PRO A 426 -21.00 2.33 8.33
C PRO A 426 -21.53 1.42 9.44
N THR A 427 -22.16 0.32 9.03
CA THR A 427 -22.56 -0.78 9.90
C THR A 427 -22.16 -2.10 9.26
N VAL A 428 -21.64 -3.02 10.06
CA VAL A 428 -21.34 -4.38 9.58
C VAL A 428 -22.67 -5.12 9.37
N GLU A 429 -22.92 -5.58 8.15
CA GLU A 429 -24.03 -6.48 7.81
C GLU A 429 -23.65 -7.94 8.04
N LYS A 430 -22.42 -8.29 7.67
CA LYS A 430 -21.90 -9.65 7.81
C LYS A 430 -20.39 -9.64 7.94
N VAL A 431 -19.89 -10.45 8.87
CA VAL A 431 -18.47 -10.81 8.92
C VAL A 431 -18.27 -12.07 8.08
N LEU A 432 -17.32 -12.00 7.15
CA LEU A 432 -16.89 -13.15 6.38
C LEU A 432 -15.59 -13.68 7.00
N PRO A 433 -15.60 -14.87 7.60
CA PRO A 433 -14.40 -15.42 8.21
C PRO A 433 -13.30 -15.65 7.16
N SER A 434 -12.06 -15.69 7.61
CA SER A 434 -10.87 -15.78 6.76
C SER A 434 -10.93 -16.92 5.73
N GLU A 435 -11.51 -18.05 6.10
CA GLU A 435 -11.64 -19.24 5.25
C GLU A 435 -12.56 -19.02 4.05
N GLN A 436 -13.62 -18.18 4.20
CA GLN A 436 -14.55 -17.87 3.12
C GLN A 436 -13.96 -16.89 2.10
N VAL A 437 -12.99 -16.11 2.50
CA VAL A 437 -12.35 -15.09 1.67
C VAL A 437 -10.86 -15.39 1.43
N ALA A 438 -10.43 -16.63 1.71
CA ALA A 438 -9.06 -17.04 1.46
C ALA A 438 -8.77 -17.04 -0.05
N PRO A 439 -7.72 -16.34 -0.52
CA PRO A 439 -7.30 -16.44 -1.91
C PRO A 439 -6.73 -17.84 -2.19
N PRO A 440 -6.74 -18.30 -3.45
CA PRO A 440 -6.09 -19.56 -3.81
C PRO A 440 -4.61 -19.51 -3.45
N VAL A 441 -4.05 -20.65 -3.07
CA VAL A 441 -2.61 -20.76 -2.81
C VAL A 441 -1.87 -20.58 -4.13
N LEU A 442 -0.87 -19.71 -4.11
CA LEU A 442 0.01 -19.45 -5.24
C LEU A 442 1.36 -20.13 -5.04
N ALA A 443 1.96 -20.61 -6.13
CA ALA A 443 3.33 -21.09 -6.07
C ALA A 443 4.28 -19.91 -5.87
N MET A 444 5.19 -20.04 -4.89
CA MET A 444 6.23 -19.04 -4.64
C MET A 444 7.12 -18.90 -5.87
N VAL A 445 7.30 -17.68 -6.35
CA VAL A 445 8.24 -17.38 -7.43
C VAL A 445 9.61 -17.23 -6.78
N GLY A 446 10.52 -18.15 -7.02
CA GLY A 446 11.88 -18.40 -6.57
C GLY A 446 12.68 -17.41 -5.79
#